data_604ddb6a93f6cfed14ec3dd41e240548
#
_entry.id   604ddb6a93f6cfed14ec3dd41e240548
#
_cell.length_a   1.000
_cell.length_b   1.000
_cell.length_c   1.000
_cell.angle_alpha   90.00
_cell.angle_beta   90.00
_cell.angle_gamma   90.00
#
_symmetry.space_group_name_H-M   'P 1'
#
loop_
_entity.id
_entity.type
_entity.pdbx_description
1 polymer ?
#
loop_
_entity_poly.entity_id
_entity_poly.type
_entity_poly.pdbx_seq_one_letter_code
_entity_poly.pdbx_strand_id
1 'polypeptide(L)'
;MTNLPTAAPVVLVTGAARRVGAEIARTLHAAGARVAIHYRTSAEEARSLADALEAERADSATAFAADLLDTEALPRLVATVVKRFGRLDGLVNNASSFYATRIGTIDDSAWDDLAGSNLKAPLFLSQAAAPHLAQARGCIVNITDIHAE
;
A
#
# COMPACT_ATOMS: atom_id res chain seq x y z
N MET A 1 -12.00 -16.69 -24.74
CA MET A 1 -10.57 -16.36 -24.59
C MET A 1 -10.50 -15.04 -23.83
N THR A 2 -10.18 -15.08 -22.55
CA THR A 2 -9.97 -13.89 -21.73
C THR A 2 -8.62 -13.30 -22.16
N ASN A 3 -8.66 -12.16 -22.85
CA ASN A 3 -7.47 -11.34 -23.10
C ASN A 3 -6.91 -10.91 -21.73
N LEU A 4 -5.87 -11.58 -21.25
CA LEU A 4 -5.07 -11.09 -20.13
C LEU A 4 -4.46 -9.74 -20.55
N PRO A 5 -4.44 -8.74 -19.68
CA PRO A 5 -3.85 -7.45 -20.02
C PRO A 5 -2.39 -7.67 -20.41
N THR A 6 -1.99 -7.16 -21.59
CA THR A 6 -0.64 -7.28 -22.15
C THR A 6 0.44 -6.57 -21.33
N ALA A 7 0.06 -5.77 -20.34
CA ALA A 7 0.97 -5.08 -19.42
C ALA A 7 0.91 -5.70 -18.03
N ALA A 8 2.07 -5.84 -17.37
CA ALA A 8 2.18 -6.35 -16.00
C ALA A 8 1.29 -5.56 -15.02
N PRO A 9 0.53 -6.23 -14.15
CA PRO A 9 -0.33 -5.55 -13.18
C PRO A 9 0.50 -4.70 -12.22
N VAL A 10 -0.08 -3.60 -11.75
CA VAL A 10 0.53 -2.68 -10.77
C VAL A 10 -0.19 -2.82 -9.45
N VAL A 11 0.55 -3.05 -8.38
CA VAL A 11 0.00 -3.19 -7.02
C VAL A 11 0.65 -2.18 -6.09
N LEU A 12 -0.18 -1.38 -5.41
CA LEU A 12 0.24 -0.52 -4.31
C LEU A 12 0.15 -1.31 -3.01
N VAL A 13 1.28 -1.40 -2.28
CA VAL A 13 1.34 -2.04 -0.96
C VAL A 13 1.69 -1.00 0.09
N THR A 14 0.79 -0.77 1.05
CA THR A 14 1.05 0.19 2.13
C THR A 14 1.91 -0.42 3.23
N GLY A 15 2.80 0.40 3.83
CA GLY A 15 3.73 -0.06 4.85
C GLY A 15 4.69 -1.15 4.33
N ALA A 16 5.12 -1.04 3.07
CA ALA A 16 5.85 -2.11 2.38
C ALA A 16 7.37 -2.05 2.54
N ALA A 17 7.91 -1.11 3.33
CA ALA A 17 9.37 -0.99 3.50
C ALA A 17 10.00 -2.15 4.27
N ARG A 18 9.26 -2.80 5.17
CA ARG A 18 9.77 -3.81 6.09
C ARG A 18 8.75 -4.92 6.38
N ARG A 19 9.22 -6.01 7.00
CA ARG A 19 8.40 -7.11 7.54
C ARG A 19 7.42 -7.66 6.49
N VAL A 20 6.17 -7.88 6.91
CA VAL A 20 5.11 -8.49 6.08
C VAL A 20 4.89 -7.71 4.79
N GLY A 21 4.83 -6.39 4.84
CA GLY A 21 4.63 -5.57 3.64
C GLY A 21 5.75 -5.73 2.60
N ALA A 22 7.00 -5.80 3.06
CA ALA A 22 8.14 -6.04 2.16
C ALA A 22 8.08 -7.43 1.51
N GLU A 23 7.67 -8.45 2.27
CA GLU A 23 7.52 -9.81 1.73
C GLU A 23 6.35 -9.91 0.74
N ILE A 24 5.24 -9.23 1.01
CA ILE A 24 4.14 -9.09 0.04
C ILE A 24 4.65 -8.46 -1.26
N ALA A 25 5.41 -7.37 -1.16
CA ALA A 25 5.97 -6.69 -2.33
C ALA A 25 6.91 -7.61 -3.14
N ARG A 26 7.81 -8.36 -2.48
CA ARG A 26 8.69 -9.34 -3.14
C ARG A 26 7.90 -10.45 -3.83
N THR A 27 6.92 -11.01 -3.14
CA THR A 27 6.09 -12.10 -3.67
C THR A 27 5.30 -11.66 -4.90
N LEU A 28 4.68 -10.48 -4.85
CA LEU A 28 3.96 -9.92 -5.99
C LEU A 28 4.90 -9.63 -7.16
N HIS A 29 6.09 -9.08 -6.88
CA HIS A 29 7.09 -8.81 -7.89
C HIS A 29 7.59 -10.11 -8.57
N ALA A 30 7.88 -11.14 -7.79
CA ALA A 30 8.28 -12.46 -8.30
C ALA A 30 7.17 -13.11 -9.15
N ALA A 31 5.89 -12.83 -8.83
CA ALA A 31 4.74 -13.25 -9.63
C ALA A 31 4.51 -12.40 -10.89
N GLY A 32 5.38 -11.43 -11.18
CA GLY A 32 5.33 -10.63 -12.40
C GLY A 32 4.65 -9.26 -12.27
N ALA A 33 4.14 -8.90 -11.09
CA ALA A 33 3.56 -7.57 -10.87
C ALA A 33 4.65 -6.48 -10.80
N ARG A 34 4.27 -5.25 -11.15
CA ARG A 34 5.01 -4.04 -10.79
C ARG A 34 4.51 -3.56 -9.44
N VAL A 35 5.41 -3.15 -8.54
CA VAL A 35 5.06 -2.83 -7.16
C VAL A 35 5.35 -1.38 -6.80
N ALA A 36 4.34 -0.70 -6.27
CA ALA A 36 4.45 0.60 -5.62
C ALA A 36 4.63 0.36 -4.11
N ILE A 37 5.82 0.66 -3.59
CA ILE A 37 6.24 0.40 -2.22
C ILE A 37 5.96 1.66 -1.40
N HIS A 38 4.84 1.70 -0.66
CA HIS A 38 4.56 2.84 0.19
C HIS A 38 5.28 2.73 1.53
N TYR A 39 5.78 3.88 2.01
CA TYR A 39 6.37 4.05 3.34
C TYR A 39 6.00 5.41 3.94
N ARG A 40 6.08 5.52 5.29
CA ARG A 40 5.94 6.80 6.00
C ARG A 40 7.30 7.37 6.37
N THR A 41 8.07 6.64 7.16
CA THR A 41 9.37 7.08 7.71
C THR A 41 10.56 6.22 7.30
N SER A 42 10.34 4.98 6.88
CA SER A 42 11.39 4.01 6.51
C SER A 42 11.87 4.20 5.08
N ALA A 43 12.42 5.38 4.78
CA ALA A 43 12.80 5.76 3.42
C ALA A 43 13.96 4.93 2.87
N GLU A 44 14.96 4.64 3.69
CA GLU A 44 16.15 3.88 3.29
C GLU A 44 15.77 2.45 2.92
N GLU A 45 15.01 1.77 3.76
CA GLU A 45 14.56 0.39 3.53
C GLU A 45 13.62 0.30 2.32
N ALA A 46 12.72 1.27 2.16
CA ALA A 46 11.82 1.30 1.01
C ALA A 46 12.56 1.48 -0.31
N ARG A 47 13.56 2.37 -0.34
CA ARG A 47 14.40 2.58 -1.53
C ARG A 47 15.27 1.38 -1.81
N SER A 48 15.94 0.82 -0.79
CA SER A 48 16.75 -0.39 -0.93
C SER A 48 15.94 -1.57 -1.48
N LEU A 49 14.70 -1.74 -1.02
CA LEU A 49 13.81 -2.75 -1.57
C LEU A 49 13.44 -2.46 -3.03
N ALA A 50 13.08 -1.22 -3.36
CA ALA A 50 12.76 -0.83 -4.73
C ALA A 50 13.94 -1.06 -5.67
N ASP A 51 15.14 -0.63 -5.28
CA ASP A 51 16.36 -0.78 -6.07
C ASP A 51 16.71 -2.27 -6.30
N ALA A 52 16.55 -3.11 -5.29
CA ALA A 52 16.75 -4.55 -5.43
C ALA A 52 15.80 -5.18 -6.44
N LEU A 53 14.51 -4.83 -6.39
CA LEU A 53 13.50 -5.33 -7.32
C LEU A 53 13.68 -4.78 -8.74
N GLU A 54 14.09 -3.50 -8.87
CA GLU A 54 14.44 -2.89 -10.16
C GLU A 54 15.66 -3.57 -10.80
N ALA A 55 16.65 -3.99 -9.99
CA ALA A 55 17.83 -4.70 -10.50
C ALA A 55 17.46 -6.10 -11.06
N GLU A 56 16.43 -6.75 -10.51
CA GLU A 56 15.93 -8.03 -11.02
C GLU A 56 15.10 -7.84 -12.31
N ARG A 57 14.30 -6.77 -12.38
CA ARG A 57 13.46 -6.47 -13.54
C ARG A 57 13.24 -4.95 -13.64
N ALA A 58 13.72 -4.37 -14.70
CA ALA A 58 13.61 -2.94 -14.95
C ALA A 58 12.14 -2.48 -15.04
N ASP A 59 11.87 -1.26 -14.58
CA ASP A 59 10.56 -0.60 -14.58
C ASP A 59 9.49 -1.34 -13.76
N SER A 60 9.90 -2.00 -12.67
CA SER A 60 9.03 -2.91 -11.92
C SER A 60 8.76 -2.50 -10.47
N ALA A 61 9.53 -1.59 -9.90
CA ALA A 61 9.33 -1.17 -8.51
C ALA A 61 9.65 0.32 -8.31
N THR A 62 8.93 0.98 -7.41
CA THR A 62 9.23 2.37 -7.01
C THR A 62 8.70 2.60 -5.59
N ALA A 63 9.50 3.34 -4.79
CA ALA A 63 9.14 3.73 -3.43
C ALA A 63 8.37 5.06 -3.41
N PHE A 64 7.30 5.14 -2.61
CA PHE A 64 6.44 6.31 -2.47
C PHE A 64 6.27 6.69 -1.00
N ALA A 65 6.56 7.94 -0.67
CA ALA A 65 6.37 8.49 0.66
C ALA A 65 4.96 9.07 0.81
N ALA A 66 4.27 8.75 1.90
CA ALA A 66 3.05 9.44 2.31
C ALA A 66 2.81 9.21 3.81
N ASP A 67 2.13 10.15 4.48
CA ASP A 67 1.50 9.88 5.76
C ASP A 67 0.04 9.48 5.50
N LEU A 68 -0.32 8.25 5.85
CA LEU A 68 -1.68 7.75 5.64
C LEU A 68 -2.71 8.37 6.59
N LEU A 69 -2.27 9.04 7.66
CA LEU A 69 -3.14 9.81 8.55
C LEU A 69 -3.61 11.13 7.91
N ASP A 70 -2.82 11.66 6.95
CA ASP A 70 -3.24 12.79 6.11
C ASP A 70 -4.12 12.28 4.96
N THR A 71 -5.42 12.24 5.20
CA THR A 71 -6.39 11.75 4.21
C THR A 71 -6.44 12.59 2.92
N GLU A 72 -6.01 13.86 2.95
CA GLU A 72 -5.90 14.70 1.76
C GLU A 72 -4.70 14.31 0.88
N ALA A 73 -3.68 13.68 1.46
CA ALA A 73 -2.53 13.16 0.72
C ALA A 73 -2.85 11.87 -0.05
N LEU A 74 -3.86 11.10 0.34
CA LEU A 74 -4.14 9.77 -0.23
C LEU A 74 -4.50 9.79 -1.72
N PRO A 75 -5.36 10.70 -2.21
CA PRO A 75 -5.59 10.83 -3.66
C PRO A 75 -4.32 11.18 -4.44
N ARG A 76 -3.43 12.00 -3.85
CA ARG A 76 -2.15 12.36 -4.48
C ARG A 76 -1.20 11.16 -4.55
N LEU A 77 -1.16 10.32 -3.52
CA LEU A 77 -0.40 9.08 -3.52
C LEU A 77 -0.85 8.18 -4.68
N VAL A 78 -2.15 7.90 -4.78
CA VAL A 78 -2.71 7.09 -5.86
C VAL A 78 -2.40 7.70 -7.24
N ALA A 79 -2.61 9.01 -7.41
CA ALA A 79 -2.32 9.69 -8.68
C ALA A 79 -0.85 9.60 -9.07
N THR A 80 0.07 9.67 -8.09
CA THR A 80 1.52 9.55 -8.34
C THR A 80 1.90 8.13 -8.76
N VAL A 81 1.30 7.11 -8.15
CA VAL A 81 1.48 5.70 -8.55
C VAL A 81 0.97 5.49 -9.98
N VAL A 82 -0.23 5.97 -10.28
CA VAL A 82 -0.81 5.85 -11.63
C VAL A 82 0.02 6.63 -12.67
N LYS A 83 0.49 7.82 -12.33
CA LYS A 83 1.39 8.59 -13.21
C LYS A 83 2.69 7.83 -13.50
N ARG A 84 3.27 7.15 -12.49
CA ARG A 84 4.52 6.39 -12.64
C ARG A 84 4.36 5.15 -13.50
N PHE A 85 3.28 4.40 -13.30
CA PHE A 85 3.10 3.07 -13.90
C PHE A 85 2.03 3.00 -15.00
N GLY A 86 1.22 4.04 -15.17
CA GLY A 86 0.15 4.11 -16.16
C GLY A 86 -1.16 3.42 -15.76
N ARG A 87 -1.19 2.68 -14.63
CA ARG A 87 -2.36 1.92 -14.15
C ARG A 87 -2.24 1.57 -12.66
N LEU A 88 -3.34 1.11 -12.08
CA LEU A 88 -3.37 0.49 -10.74
C LEU A 88 -4.35 -0.69 -10.79
N ASP A 89 -3.87 -1.90 -10.49
CA ASP A 89 -4.63 -3.15 -10.55
C ASP A 89 -4.91 -3.73 -9.17
N GLY A 90 -4.09 -3.39 -8.19
CA GLY A 90 -4.26 -3.89 -6.82
C GLY A 90 -3.89 -2.85 -5.77
N LEU A 91 -4.62 -2.89 -4.67
CA LEU A 91 -4.29 -2.17 -3.43
C LEU A 91 -4.21 -3.16 -2.30
N VAL A 92 -3.07 -3.21 -1.60
CA VAL A 92 -2.91 -3.98 -0.37
C VAL A 92 -2.78 -3.00 0.81
N ASN A 93 -3.83 -2.89 1.61
CA ASN A 93 -3.84 -2.17 2.87
C ASN A 93 -3.16 -3.03 3.94
N ASN A 94 -1.84 -2.86 4.09
CA ASN A 94 -1.01 -3.60 5.05
C ASN A 94 -0.47 -2.70 6.17
N ALA A 95 -0.33 -1.38 5.94
CA ALA A 95 0.14 -0.47 6.97
C ALA A 95 -0.78 -0.50 8.20
N SER A 96 -0.18 -0.60 9.38
CA SER A 96 -0.92 -0.59 10.64
C SER A 96 -0.08 0.05 11.75
N SER A 97 -0.77 0.62 12.73
CA SER A 97 -0.20 0.98 14.04
C SER A 97 -0.80 0.06 15.09
N PHE A 98 0.04 -0.43 16.01
CA PHE A 98 -0.42 -1.23 17.14
C PHE A 98 0.43 -0.98 18.38
N TYR A 99 -0.21 -0.67 19.47
CA TYR A 99 0.34 -0.63 20.82
C TYR A 99 -0.76 -0.82 21.86
N ALA A 100 -0.39 -1.28 23.04
CA ALA A 100 -1.37 -1.56 24.10
C ALA A 100 -2.04 -0.27 24.59
N THR A 101 -3.36 -0.28 24.61
CA THR A 101 -4.20 0.80 25.16
C THR A 101 -5.03 0.25 26.31
N ARG A 102 -4.69 0.67 27.54
CA ARG A 102 -5.46 0.24 28.73
C ARG A 102 -6.73 1.08 28.85
N ILE A 103 -7.82 0.46 29.26
CA ILE A 103 -9.06 1.16 29.58
C ILE A 103 -8.78 2.20 30.68
N GLY A 104 -9.21 3.44 30.45
CA GLY A 104 -8.96 4.59 31.33
C GLY A 104 -7.70 5.40 31.03
N THR A 105 -6.87 4.95 30.05
CA THR A 105 -5.67 5.69 29.60
C THR A 105 -5.70 6.04 28.13
N ILE A 106 -6.80 5.74 27.43
CA ILE A 106 -6.95 6.05 26.01
C ILE A 106 -7.25 7.54 25.87
N ASP A 107 -6.47 8.22 25.07
CA ASP A 107 -6.64 9.64 24.72
C ASP A 107 -6.93 9.81 23.21
N ASP A 108 -7.22 11.05 22.82
CA ASP A 108 -7.52 11.38 21.42
C ASP A 108 -6.35 11.06 20.49
N SER A 109 -5.10 11.20 20.96
CA SER A 109 -3.91 10.89 20.16
C SER A 109 -3.82 9.40 19.84
N ALA A 110 -4.08 8.55 20.83
CA ALA A 110 -4.11 7.09 20.63
C ALA A 110 -5.26 6.68 19.70
N TRP A 111 -6.42 7.31 19.87
CA TRP A 111 -7.56 7.07 19.00
C TRP A 111 -7.25 7.49 17.55
N ASP A 112 -6.74 8.70 17.34
CA ASP A 112 -6.45 9.23 16.00
C ASP A 112 -5.38 8.41 15.27
N ASP A 113 -4.34 7.95 15.98
CA ASP A 113 -3.32 7.08 15.39
C ASP A 113 -3.86 5.70 15.06
N LEU A 114 -4.50 5.02 16.01
CA LEU A 114 -4.93 3.63 15.85
C LEU A 114 -6.13 3.51 14.90
N ALA A 115 -7.18 4.30 15.11
CA ALA A 115 -8.33 4.31 14.21
C ALA A 115 -7.98 4.95 12.87
N GLY A 116 -7.10 5.95 12.87
CA GLY A 116 -6.60 6.62 11.68
C GLY A 116 -5.86 5.65 10.76
N SER A 117 -4.88 4.94 11.27
CA SER A 117 -4.05 4.03 10.47
C SER A 117 -4.76 2.73 10.09
N ASN A 118 -5.57 2.14 10.99
CA ASN A 118 -6.13 0.81 10.79
C ASN A 118 -7.53 0.80 10.16
N LEU A 119 -8.27 1.91 10.22
CA LEU A 119 -9.63 2.00 9.69
C LEU A 119 -9.79 3.15 8.69
N LYS A 120 -9.50 4.39 9.10
CA LYS A 120 -9.74 5.58 8.28
C LYS A 120 -8.87 5.59 7.02
N ALA A 121 -7.57 5.35 7.15
CA ALA A 121 -6.65 5.34 6.03
C ALA A 121 -6.99 4.26 4.97
N PRO A 122 -7.22 2.97 5.32
CA PRO A 122 -7.68 1.98 4.37
C PRO A 122 -8.96 2.36 3.63
N LEU A 123 -9.94 2.96 4.33
CA LEU A 123 -11.20 3.40 3.73
C LEU A 123 -10.96 4.49 2.67
N PHE A 124 -10.27 5.57 3.04
CA PHE A 124 -10.06 6.71 2.15
C PHE A 124 -9.08 6.38 1.02
N LEU A 125 -8.07 5.56 1.27
CA LEU A 125 -7.17 5.09 0.22
C LEU A 125 -7.89 4.18 -0.78
N SER A 126 -8.75 3.29 -0.29
CA SER A 126 -9.60 2.45 -1.13
C SER A 126 -10.55 3.29 -2.00
N GLN A 127 -11.14 4.33 -1.42
CA GLN A 127 -11.98 5.29 -2.16
C GLN A 127 -11.20 5.99 -3.27
N ALA A 128 -9.97 6.45 -2.98
CA ALA A 128 -9.11 7.10 -3.96
C ALA A 128 -8.66 6.14 -5.08
N ALA A 129 -8.39 4.87 -4.74
CA ALA A 129 -7.96 3.85 -5.70
C ALA A 129 -9.11 3.29 -6.56
N ALA A 130 -10.35 3.30 -6.05
CA ALA A 130 -11.49 2.62 -6.65
C ALA A 130 -11.71 2.92 -8.14
N PRO A 131 -11.65 4.16 -8.66
CA PRO A 131 -11.83 4.42 -10.08
C PRO A 131 -10.80 3.72 -10.96
N HIS A 132 -9.53 3.69 -10.53
CA HIS A 132 -8.44 3.06 -11.26
C HIS A 132 -8.56 1.54 -11.22
N LEU A 133 -8.89 1.00 -10.05
CA LEU A 133 -9.10 -0.45 -9.86
C LEU A 133 -10.30 -0.93 -10.69
N ALA A 134 -11.40 -0.19 -10.72
CA ALA A 134 -12.56 -0.53 -11.55
C ALA A 134 -12.19 -0.57 -13.04
N GLN A 135 -11.43 0.40 -13.53
CA GLN A 135 -10.95 0.44 -14.90
C GLN A 135 -10.05 -0.77 -15.23
N ALA A 136 -9.21 -1.18 -14.29
CA ALA A 136 -8.30 -2.31 -14.45
C ALA A 136 -8.95 -3.68 -14.16
N ARG A 137 -10.19 -3.73 -13.65
CA ARG A 137 -10.83 -4.91 -13.06
C ARG A 137 -9.98 -5.51 -11.93
N GLY A 138 -9.42 -4.62 -11.12
CA GLY A 138 -8.51 -4.94 -10.03
C GLY A 138 -9.22 -5.29 -8.72
N CYS A 139 -8.43 -5.37 -7.64
CA CYS A 139 -8.93 -5.74 -6.32
C CYS A 139 -8.28 -4.93 -5.20
N ILE A 140 -8.91 -4.99 -4.02
CA ILE A 140 -8.39 -4.48 -2.76
C ILE A 140 -8.24 -5.66 -1.80
N VAL A 141 -7.08 -5.73 -1.12
CA VAL A 141 -6.81 -6.69 -0.07
C VAL A 141 -6.55 -5.92 1.23
N ASN A 142 -7.28 -6.23 2.27
CA ASN A 142 -7.05 -5.67 3.61
C ASN A 142 -6.39 -6.75 4.48
N ILE A 143 -5.22 -6.43 5.02
CA ILE A 143 -4.56 -7.29 6.01
C ILE A 143 -5.15 -6.97 7.36
N THR A 144 -5.81 -7.95 7.97
CA THR A 144 -6.45 -7.83 9.28
C THR A 144 -5.77 -8.72 10.29
N ASP A 145 -6.00 -8.44 11.57
CA ASP A 145 -5.49 -9.26 12.68
C ASP A 145 -6.49 -10.37 13.02
N ILE A 146 -5.99 -11.50 13.50
CA ILE A 146 -6.80 -12.62 14.00
C ILE A 146 -7.70 -12.21 15.18
N HIS A 147 -7.30 -11.18 15.93
CA HIS A 147 -8.10 -10.64 17.04
C HIS A 147 -9.26 -9.72 16.58
N ALA A 148 -9.44 -9.53 15.29
CA ALA A 148 -10.55 -8.76 14.72
C ALA A 148 -11.84 -9.58 14.54
N GLU A 149 -11.86 -10.85 14.93
CA GLU A 149 -13.02 -11.75 14.89
C GLU A 149 -13.87 -11.66 16.16
#